data_259e69312259eb97e0dc703d502378ee
#
_entry.id   259e69312259eb97e0dc703d502378ee
#
_cell.length_a   1.000
_cell.length_b   1.000
_cell.length_c   1.000
_cell.angle_alpha   90.00
_cell.angle_beta   90.00
_cell.angle_gamma   90.00
#
_symmetry.space_group_name_H-M   'P 1'
#
loop_
_entity.id
_entity.type
_entity.pdbx_description
1 polymer ?
#
loop_
_entity_poly.entity_id
_entity_poly.type
_entity_poly.pdbx_seq_one_letter_code
_entity_poly.pdbx_strand_id
1 'polypeptide(L)'
;MQDKQQQLPLANNHISVDCVVVGFDGEQLKVLLINRVGEENGEIYHDKKLPGSLIYMDEDLDEAARRVLCELTGIKNLNLIQFKAFGSKNRTSNPKDVHWLERAMQSRVERIVTIAYLSMVKIDSTLNKSLDEHQACWIALGDIKTLAFDHNLIIKEALAHIRQIVEFNPSMLFELLPRKFTAAQLRILFELIYDKPVDVRNFHKKIATMEYVVPLEEKQKGVAHRAARYYKFDKKIYNKVRNMPMPLKDGNKI
;
A
#
# COMPACT_ATOMS: atom_id res chain seq x y z
N MET A 1 31.00 -19.54 30.23
CA MET A 1 29.94 -18.81 29.53
C MET A 1 30.19 -18.99 28.05
N GLN A 2 29.42 -19.87 27.39
CA GLN A 2 29.56 -20.09 25.94
C GLN A 2 28.81 -18.95 25.26
N ASP A 3 29.54 -18.12 24.50
CA ASP A 3 28.95 -17.17 23.55
C ASP A 3 28.06 -17.93 22.58
N LYS A 4 26.75 -17.79 22.74
CA LYS A 4 25.81 -18.14 21.69
C LYS A 4 26.01 -17.13 20.55
N GLN A 5 26.91 -17.45 19.63
CA GLN A 5 26.88 -16.81 18.32
C GLN A 5 25.45 -16.98 17.78
N GLN A 6 24.69 -15.91 17.74
CA GLN A 6 23.39 -15.87 17.10
C GLN A 6 23.63 -16.16 15.62
N GLN A 7 23.40 -17.42 15.23
CA GLN A 7 23.48 -17.84 13.84
C GLN A 7 22.38 -17.07 13.08
N LEU A 8 22.77 -16.31 12.06
CA LEU A 8 21.81 -15.59 11.23
C LEU A 8 20.83 -16.60 10.61
N PRO A 9 19.52 -16.26 10.56
CA PRO A 9 18.54 -17.16 9.97
C PRO A 9 18.88 -17.49 8.52
N LEU A 10 18.72 -18.75 8.14
CA LEU A 10 18.98 -19.20 6.78
C LEU A 10 17.89 -18.72 5.84
N ALA A 11 18.25 -17.94 4.82
CA ALA A 11 17.32 -17.43 3.82
C ALA A 11 16.99 -18.49 2.75
N ASN A 12 15.77 -18.46 2.24
CA ASN A 12 15.36 -19.21 1.07
C ASN A 12 15.76 -18.44 -0.20
N ASN A 13 16.61 -19.01 -1.02
CA ASN A 13 17.18 -18.31 -2.20
C ASN A 13 16.21 -18.16 -3.40
N HIS A 14 14.99 -18.71 -3.32
CA HIS A 14 14.04 -18.75 -4.44
C HIS A 14 12.73 -18.01 -4.17
N ILE A 15 12.43 -17.71 -2.91
CA ILE A 15 11.17 -17.09 -2.52
C ILE A 15 11.44 -15.79 -1.78
N SER A 16 10.75 -14.74 -2.20
CA SER A 16 10.74 -13.44 -1.53
C SER A 16 9.33 -12.95 -1.26
N VAL A 17 9.22 -11.94 -0.43
CA VAL A 17 8.00 -11.13 -0.27
C VAL A 17 8.30 -9.70 -0.66
N ASP A 18 7.34 -9.03 -1.30
CA ASP A 18 7.38 -7.59 -1.61
C ASP A 18 6.10 -6.94 -1.09
N CYS A 19 6.24 -5.87 -0.30
CA CYS A 19 5.12 -5.17 0.32
C CYS A 19 4.80 -3.86 -0.41
N VAL A 20 3.61 -3.75 -0.97
CA VAL A 20 3.07 -2.51 -1.53
C VAL A 20 2.25 -1.82 -0.46
N VAL A 21 2.77 -0.76 0.14
CA VAL A 21 2.04 0.06 1.09
C VAL A 21 1.59 1.33 0.37
N VAL A 22 0.27 1.46 0.19
CA VAL A 22 -0.34 2.62 -0.46
C VAL A 22 -0.93 3.53 0.60
N GLY A 23 -0.59 4.80 0.54
CA GLY A 23 -1.10 5.84 1.43
C GLY A 23 -1.71 7.01 0.67
N PHE A 24 -2.54 7.78 1.36
CA PHE A 24 -3.15 9.00 0.85
C PHE A 24 -2.85 10.16 1.80
N ASP A 25 -2.36 11.29 1.29
CA ASP A 25 -2.00 12.47 2.08
C ASP A 25 -3.10 13.56 2.08
N GLY A 26 -4.21 13.30 1.40
CA GLY A 26 -5.32 14.25 1.23
C GLY A 26 -5.41 14.83 -0.18
N GLU A 27 -4.36 14.69 -0.99
CA GLU A 27 -4.26 15.20 -2.36
C GLU A 27 -3.80 14.12 -3.36
N GLN A 28 -2.87 13.26 -2.96
CA GLN A 28 -2.23 12.28 -3.83
C GLN A 28 -2.16 10.89 -3.19
N LEU A 29 -2.25 9.86 -4.03
CA LEU A 29 -1.84 8.51 -3.63
C LEU A 29 -0.33 8.40 -3.71
N LYS A 30 0.26 7.82 -2.67
CA LYS A 30 1.70 7.58 -2.52
C LYS A 30 1.98 6.12 -2.24
N VAL A 31 3.15 5.67 -2.66
CA VAL A 31 3.66 4.33 -2.36
C VAL A 31 4.90 4.47 -1.50
N LEU A 32 5.01 3.62 -0.50
CA LEU A 32 6.19 3.53 0.35
C LEU A 32 7.30 2.79 -0.39
N LEU A 33 8.44 3.44 -0.54
CA LEU A 33 9.62 2.90 -1.20
C LEU A 33 10.84 2.99 -0.29
N ILE A 34 11.79 2.10 -0.51
CA ILE A 34 13.10 2.05 0.15
C ILE A 34 14.16 2.58 -0.79
N ASN A 35 15.07 3.41 -0.28
CA ASN A 35 16.27 3.79 -1.00
C ASN A 35 17.21 2.58 -1.10
N ARG A 36 17.69 2.30 -2.31
CA ARG A 36 18.66 1.26 -2.59
C ARG A 36 19.94 1.91 -3.11
N VAL A 37 21.05 1.55 -2.49
CA VAL A 37 22.40 1.93 -2.94
C VAL A 37 23.08 0.68 -3.46
N GLY A 38 23.69 0.78 -4.61
CA GLY A 38 24.48 -0.30 -5.21
C GLY A 38 25.68 0.26 -5.97
N GLU A 39 26.46 -0.63 -6.54
CA GLU A 39 27.62 -0.30 -7.35
C GLU A 39 27.58 -1.13 -8.63
N GLU A 40 27.80 -0.49 -9.75
CA GLU A 40 27.89 -1.11 -11.07
C GLU A 40 29.09 -0.51 -11.82
N ASN A 41 29.99 -1.37 -12.29
CA ASN A 41 31.22 -0.95 -13.02
C ASN A 41 32.10 0.08 -12.26
N GLY A 42 32.11 0.03 -10.93
CA GLY A 42 32.87 0.99 -10.09
C GLY A 42 32.12 2.30 -9.81
N GLU A 43 30.91 2.48 -10.33
CA GLU A 43 30.07 3.66 -10.08
C GLU A 43 28.97 3.34 -9.07
N ILE A 44 28.79 4.20 -8.06
CA ILE A 44 27.72 4.09 -7.07
C ILE A 44 26.44 4.61 -7.69
N TYR A 45 25.36 3.82 -7.59
CA TYR A 45 24.03 4.26 -8.00
C TYR A 45 23.05 4.31 -6.84
N HIS A 46 22.05 5.16 -6.99
CA HIS A 46 20.94 5.31 -6.06
C HIS A 46 19.63 5.11 -6.82
N ASP A 47 18.84 4.15 -6.40
CA ASP A 47 17.49 3.95 -6.92
C ASP A 47 16.54 3.53 -5.80
N LYS A 48 15.34 3.09 -6.15
CA LYS A 48 14.31 2.73 -5.19
C LYS A 48 13.73 1.36 -5.48
N LYS A 49 13.24 0.72 -4.42
CA LYS A 49 12.55 -0.56 -4.48
C LYS A 49 11.37 -0.60 -3.52
N LEU A 50 10.47 -1.56 -3.70
CA LEU A 50 9.50 -1.90 -2.65
C LEU A 50 10.21 -2.44 -1.41
N PRO A 51 9.65 -2.28 -0.20
CA PRO A 51 10.03 -3.07 0.95
C PRO A 51 9.87 -4.56 0.62
N GLY A 52 10.97 -5.27 0.50
CA GLY A 52 10.98 -6.67 0.10
C GLY A 52 12.31 -7.34 0.41
N SER A 53 12.26 -8.63 0.71
CA SER A 53 13.41 -9.48 1.00
C SER A 53 13.07 -10.95 0.78
N LEU A 54 14.09 -11.81 0.76
CA LEU A 54 13.91 -13.26 0.81
C LEU A 54 13.27 -13.66 2.15
N ILE A 55 12.50 -14.71 2.13
CA ILE A 55 11.96 -15.33 3.35
C ILE A 55 13.05 -16.18 4.04
N TYR A 56 12.92 -16.36 5.34
CA TYR A 56 13.74 -17.32 6.08
C TYR A 56 13.13 -18.72 6.00
N MET A 57 13.94 -19.75 6.27
CA MET A 57 13.51 -21.15 6.19
C MET A 57 12.55 -21.57 7.31
N ASP A 58 12.48 -20.78 8.37
CA ASP A 58 11.76 -21.03 9.62
C ASP A 58 10.60 -20.03 9.85
N GLU A 59 10.19 -19.29 8.81
CA GLU A 59 9.07 -18.36 8.91
C GLU A 59 8.01 -18.59 7.83
N ASP A 60 6.75 -18.30 8.16
CA ASP A 60 5.65 -18.26 7.21
C ASP A 60 5.67 -16.99 6.36
N LEU A 61 4.98 -17.00 5.19
CA LEU A 61 4.92 -15.87 4.27
C LEU A 61 4.39 -14.59 4.94
N ASP A 62 3.37 -14.69 5.79
CA ASP A 62 2.80 -13.56 6.53
C ASP A 62 3.75 -13.03 7.60
N GLU A 63 4.53 -13.89 8.23
CA GLU A 63 5.58 -13.53 9.18
C GLU A 63 6.71 -12.80 8.47
N ALA A 64 7.17 -13.36 7.35
CA ALA A 64 8.17 -12.74 6.48
C ALA A 64 7.76 -11.33 6.04
N ALA A 65 6.53 -11.15 5.58
CA ALA A 65 6.02 -9.85 5.13
C ALA A 65 6.01 -8.82 6.27
N ARG A 66 5.59 -9.21 7.50
CA ARG A 66 5.61 -8.34 8.68
C ARG A 66 7.02 -8.01 9.12
N ARG A 67 7.93 -9.00 9.14
CA ARG A 67 9.35 -8.81 9.47
C ARG A 67 10.00 -7.83 8.50
N VAL A 68 9.90 -8.10 7.21
CA VAL A 68 10.51 -7.28 6.15
C VAL A 68 10.03 -5.83 6.22
N LEU A 69 8.73 -5.63 6.40
CA LEU A 69 8.18 -4.29 6.54
C LEU A 69 8.71 -3.59 7.80
N CYS A 70 8.75 -4.29 8.93
CA CYS A 70 9.26 -3.75 10.19
C CYS A 70 10.76 -3.40 10.11
N GLU A 71 11.58 -4.30 9.57
CA GLU A 71 13.03 -4.11 9.45
C GLU A 71 13.40 -2.96 8.51
N LEU A 72 12.69 -2.84 7.37
CA LEU A 72 13.03 -1.87 6.34
C LEU A 72 12.36 -0.51 6.52
N THR A 73 11.31 -0.40 7.33
CA THR A 73 10.52 0.83 7.46
C THR A 73 10.21 1.23 8.89
N GLY A 74 10.51 0.38 9.88
CA GLY A 74 10.11 0.56 11.27
C GLY A 74 8.60 0.42 11.51
N ILE A 75 7.79 0.21 10.48
CA ILE A 75 6.34 0.14 10.60
C ILE A 75 5.93 -1.22 11.12
N LYS A 76 5.11 -1.21 12.17
CA LYS A 76 4.54 -2.41 12.80
C LYS A 76 3.01 -2.41 12.65
N ASN A 77 2.44 -3.59 12.71
CA ASN A 77 0.98 -3.79 12.83
C ASN A 77 0.13 -3.24 11.67
N LEU A 78 0.64 -3.30 10.42
CA LEU A 78 -0.20 -3.08 9.27
C LEU A 78 -1.04 -4.31 8.91
N ASN A 79 -2.24 -4.06 8.39
CA ASN A 79 -3.04 -5.09 7.76
C ASN A 79 -2.47 -5.39 6.38
N LEU A 80 -1.78 -6.52 6.25
CA LEU A 80 -1.17 -7.00 5.01
C LEU A 80 -2.09 -8.04 4.36
N ILE A 81 -2.44 -7.83 3.10
CA ILE A 81 -3.28 -8.73 2.31
C ILE A 81 -2.41 -9.30 1.20
N GLN A 82 -2.18 -10.60 1.22
CA GLN A 82 -1.54 -11.28 0.09
C GLN A 82 -2.43 -11.16 -1.14
N PHE A 83 -1.89 -10.67 -2.29
CA PHE A 83 -2.74 -10.46 -3.46
C PHE A 83 -2.28 -11.20 -4.72
N LYS A 84 -1.00 -11.37 -4.96
CA LYS A 84 -0.49 -12.01 -6.18
C LYS A 84 0.94 -12.52 -6.02
N ALA A 85 1.27 -13.62 -6.72
CA ALA A 85 2.64 -14.07 -6.91
C ALA A 85 3.19 -13.60 -8.26
N PHE A 86 4.47 -13.19 -8.28
CA PHE A 86 5.18 -12.76 -9.48
C PHE A 86 6.39 -13.68 -9.71
N GLY A 87 6.32 -14.48 -10.75
CA GLY A 87 7.33 -15.50 -11.05
C GLY A 87 7.77 -15.50 -12.50
N SER A 88 7.78 -14.33 -13.18
CA SER A 88 8.31 -14.22 -14.54
C SER A 88 9.77 -14.70 -14.59
N LYS A 89 10.13 -15.46 -15.65
CA LYS A 89 11.51 -15.88 -15.87
C LYS A 89 12.49 -14.71 -16.03
N ASN A 90 11.97 -13.55 -16.41
CA ASN A 90 12.76 -12.34 -16.66
C ASN A 90 12.83 -11.41 -15.44
N ARG A 91 12.20 -11.77 -14.31
CA ARG A 91 12.17 -10.94 -13.09
C ARG A 91 13.58 -10.63 -12.57
N THR A 92 14.49 -11.61 -12.66
CA THR A 92 15.90 -11.51 -12.25
C THR A 92 16.83 -11.49 -13.47
N SER A 93 16.44 -10.84 -14.58
CA SER A 93 17.26 -10.77 -15.79
C SER A 93 18.15 -9.53 -15.85
N ASN A 94 17.87 -8.50 -15.06
CA ASN A 94 18.70 -7.30 -15.01
C ASN A 94 19.98 -7.59 -14.17
N PRO A 95 21.19 -7.56 -14.77
CA PRO A 95 22.44 -7.87 -14.05
C PRO A 95 22.65 -6.98 -12.83
N LYS A 96 22.30 -5.71 -12.92
CA LYS A 96 22.40 -4.74 -11.82
C LYS A 96 21.62 -5.18 -10.58
N ASP A 97 20.39 -5.67 -10.79
CA ASP A 97 19.52 -6.13 -9.71
C ASP A 97 20.01 -7.44 -9.11
N VAL A 98 20.48 -8.36 -9.95
CA VAL A 98 21.03 -9.65 -9.52
C VAL A 98 22.31 -9.44 -8.70
N HIS A 99 23.28 -8.67 -9.19
CA HIS A 99 24.52 -8.39 -8.47
C HIS A 99 24.27 -7.72 -7.11
N TRP A 100 23.31 -6.76 -7.06
CA TRP A 100 22.95 -6.14 -5.79
C TRP A 100 22.40 -7.16 -4.80
N LEU A 101 21.53 -8.07 -5.26
CA LEU A 101 20.90 -9.07 -4.41
C LEU A 101 21.91 -10.13 -3.94
N GLU A 102 22.77 -10.62 -4.83
CA GLU A 102 23.86 -11.57 -4.51
C GLU A 102 24.81 -11.01 -3.46
N ARG A 103 25.16 -9.72 -3.57
CA ARG A 103 25.99 -9.01 -2.60
C ARG A 103 25.28 -8.89 -1.24
N ALA A 104 24.01 -8.54 -1.24
CA ALA A 104 23.23 -8.41 -0.01
C ALA A 104 23.03 -9.76 0.69
N MET A 105 22.87 -10.85 -0.07
CA MET A 105 22.63 -12.19 0.44
C MET A 105 23.89 -13.03 0.64
N GLN A 106 25.04 -12.56 0.17
CA GLN A 106 26.32 -13.31 0.13
C GLN A 106 26.16 -14.72 -0.49
N SER A 107 25.23 -14.86 -1.43
CA SER A 107 24.89 -16.11 -2.09
C SER A 107 24.50 -15.87 -3.53
N ARG A 108 24.74 -16.85 -4.40
CA ARG A 108 24.31 -16.79 -5.78
C ARG A 108 22.78 -16.83 -5.85
N VAL A 109 22.23 -15.95 -6.66
CA VAL A 109 20.78 -15.85 -6.88
C VAL A 109 20.44 -16.38 -8.27
N GLU A 110 19.53 -17.34 -8.31
CA GLU A 110 19.00 -17.88 -9.56
C GLU A 110 17.64 -17.23 -9.87
N ARG A 111 16.58 -18.01 -9.88
CA ARG A 111 15.22 -17.54 -10.14
C ARG A 111 14.47 -17.31 -8.83
N ILE A 112 13.94 -16.11 -8.66
CA ILE A 112 13.13 -15.75 -7.50
C ILE A 112 11.65 -15.59 -7.90
N VAL A 113 10.78 -16.18 -7.11
CA VAL A 113 9.34 -15.89 -7.12
C VAL A 113 9.04 -15.02 -5.91
N THR A 114 8.36 -13.89 -6.11
CA THR A 114 7.90 -13.07 -5.00
C THR A 114 6.41 -13.19 -4.78
N ILE A 115 6.03 -13.20 -3.52
CA ILE A 115 4.65 -13.08 -3.07
C ILE A 115 4.42 -11.64 -2.64
N ALA A 116 3.52 -10.96 -3.35
CA ALA A 116 3.25 -9.56 -3.10
C ALA A 116 2.10 -9.37 -2.10
N TYR A 117 2.35 -8.50 -1.13
CA TYR A 117 1.42 -8.07 -0.11
C TYR A 117 1.00 -6.62 -0.32
N LEU A 118 -0.25 -6.31 -0.02
CA LEU A 118 -0.83 -4.98 -0.11
C LEU A 118 -1.27 -4.50 1.26
N SER A 119 -1.00 -3.24 1.58
CA SER A 119 -1.61 -2.52 2.69
C SER A 119 -2.09 -1.15 2.23
N MET A 120 -3.24 -0.73 2.74
CA MET A 120 -3.78 0.61 2.55
C MET A 120 -3.75 1.33 3.89
N VAL A 121 -3.15 2.53 3.92
CA VAL A 121 -2.95 3.27 5.17
C VAL A 121 -3.23 4.76 4.98
N LYS A 122 -3.67 5.41 6.03
CA LYS A 122 -3.62 6.89 6.11
C LYS A 122 -2.19 7.32 6.40
N ILE A 123 -1.69 8.33 5.70
CA ILE A 123 -0.41 8.94 6.02
C ILE A 123 -0.61 9.90 7.20
N ASP A 124 0.03 9.62 8.32
CA ASP A 124 0.01 10.48 9.50
C ASP A 124 1.42 10.73 10.06
N SER A 125 1.53 11.64 11.02
CA SER A 125 2.82 12.04 11.60
C SER A 125 3.54 10.89 12.32
N THR A 126 2.80 9.95 12.89
CA THR A 126 3.37 8.79 13.59
C THR A 126 4.05 7.86 12.59
N LEU A 127 3.38 7.62 11.47
CA LEU A 127 3.92 6.79 10.40
C LEU A 127 5.17 7.43 9.77
N ASN A 128 5.12 8.74 9.49
CA ASN A 128 6.25 9.47 8.91
C ASN A 128 7.49 9.44 9.81
N LYS A 129 7.32 9.62 11.12
CA LYS A 129 8.44 9.56 12.06
C LYS A 129 9.18 8.22 12.05
N SER A 130 8.46 7.11 11.87
CA SER A 130 9.07 5.78 11.77
C SER A 130 9.93 5.64 10.50
N LEU A 131 9.57 6.32 9.42
CA LEU A 131 10.28 6.23 8.14
C LEU A 131 11.60 7.00 8.12
N ASP A 132 11.68 8.12 8.84
CA ASP A 132 12.88 8.97 8.88
C ASP A 132 14.12 8.22 9.37
N GLU A 133 13.94 7.20 10.20
CA GLU A 133 15.00 6.35 10.75
C GLU A 133 15.43 5.20 9.82
N HIS A 134 14.68 4.91 8.75
CA HIS A 134 14.80 3.66 7.96
C HIS A 134 15.06 3.86 6.46
N GLN A 135 15.50 5.04 6.02
CA GLN A 135 15.71 5.34 4.58
C GLN A 135 14.50 5.01 3.68
N ALA A 136 13.32 4.96 4.27
CA ALA A 136 12.06 4.74 3.59
C ALA A 136 11.36 6.08 3.32
N CYS A 137 10.66 6.19 2.20
CA CYS A 137 9.99 7.45 1.83
C CYS A 137 8.71 7.20 1.05
N TRP A 138 7.76 8.13 1.21
CA TRP A 138 6.56 8.19 0.39
C TRP A 138 6.85 8.87 -0.94
N ILE A 139 6.55 8.20 -2.04
CA ILE A 139 6.64 8.75 -3.39
C ILE A 139 5.25 8.81 -4.00
N ALA A 140 4.85 9.96 -4.54
CA ALA A 140 3.59 10.07 -5.25
C ALA A 140 3.59 9.16 -6.48
N LEU A 141 2.45 8.52 -6.78
CA LEU A 141 2.35 7.58 -7.88
C LEU A 141 2.83 8.16 -9.21
N GLY A 142 2.52 9.44 -9.48
CA GLY A 142 2.94 10.15 -10.69
C GLY A 142 4.45 10.42 -10.77
N ASP A 143 5.16 10.38 -9.65
CA ASP A 143 6.59 10.68 -9.56
C ASP A 143 7.46 9.41 -9.53
N ILE A 144 6.83 8.23 -9.51
CA ILE A 144 7.55 6.95 -9.50
C ILE A 144 8.23 6.74 -10.85
N LYS A 145 9.54 6.73 -10.83
CA LYS A 145 10.41 6.39 -11.96
C LYS A 145 10.61 4.87 -12.06
N THR A 146 11.57 4.44 -12.85
CA THR A 146 11.97 3.03 -12.91
C THR A 146 12.49 2.57 -11.56
N LEU A 147 11.88 1.52 -11.04
CA LEU A 147 12.28 0.85 -9.80
C LEU A 147 13.14 -0.38 -10.11
N ALA A 148 13.77 -0.91 -9.08
CA ALA A 148 14.45 -2.19 -9.14
C ALA A 148 13.50 -3.33 -9.51
N PHE A 149 14.02 -4.35 -10.17
CA PHE A 149 13.27 -5.55 -10.56
C PHE A 149 12.01 -5.22 -11.39
N ASP A 150 10.94 -5.94 -11.14
CA ASP A 150 9.62 -5.74 -11.70
C ASP A 150 8.66 -4.94 -10.79
N HIS A 151 9.20 -4.14 -9.86
CA HIS A 151 8.41 -3.45 -8.83
C HIS A 151 7.40 -2.45 -9.41
N ASN A 152 7.67 -1.82 -10.55
CA ASN A 152 6.67 -1.00 -11.25
C ASN A 152 5.44 -1.83 -11.66
N LEU A 153 5.65 -3.07 -12.13
CA LEU A 153 4.56 -3.99 -12.46
C LEU A 153 3.78 -4.40 -11.20
N ILE A 154 4.48 -4.71 -10.11
CA ILE A 154 3.84 -5.09 -8.84
C ILE A 154 2.94 -3.96 -8.33
N ILE A 155 3.40 -2.69 -8.36
CA ILE A 155 2.60 -1.52 -7.98
C ILE A 155 1.36 -1.37 -8.88
N LYS A 156 1.53 -1.51 -10.20
CA LYS A 156 0.41 -1.44 -11.16
C LYS A 156 -0.67 -2.48 -10.85
N GLU A 157 -0.26 -3.71 -10.57
CA GLU A 157 -1.18 -4.80 -10.23
C GLU A 157 -1.84 -4.58 -8.86
N ALA A 158 -1.10 -4.03 -7.88
CA ALA A 158 -1.65 -3.67 -6.58
C ALA A 158 -2.76 -2.61 -6.70
N LEU A 159 -2.58 -1.59 -7.53
CA LEU A 159 -3.61 -0.57 -7.80
C LEU A 159 -4.84 -1.16 -8.48
N ALA A 160 -4.65 -2.09 -9.43
CA ALA A 160 -5.76 -2.82 -10.03
C ALA A 160 -6.52 -3.65 -8.99
N HIS A 161 -5.80 -4.30 -8.08
CA HIS A 161 -6.38 -5.07 -6.99
C HIS A 161 -7.12 -4.20 -5.97
N ILE A 162 -6.61 -3.00 -5.64
CA ILE A 162 -7.33 -2.03 -4.80
C ILE A 162 -8.67 -1.67 -5.42
N ARG A 163 -8.74 -1.40 -6.74
CA ARG A 163 -10.00 -1.12 -7.43
C ARG A 163 -11.01 -2.25 -7.24
N GLN A 164 -10.59 -3.48 -7.44
CA GLN A 164 -11.44 -4.67 -7.23
C GLN A 164 -11.92 -4.77 -5.77
N ILE A 165 -11.01 -4.64 -4.80
CA ILE A 165 -11.38 -4.69 -3.37
C ILE A 165 -12.42 -3.61 -3.04
N VAL A 166 -12.23 -2.37 -3.51
CA VAL A 166 -13.14 -1.25 -3.24
C VAL A 166 -14.50 -1.44 -3.91
N GLU A 167 -14.57 -2.09 -5.07
CA GLU A 167 -15.85 -2.44 -5.71
C GLU A 167 -16.67 -3.42 -4.86
N PHE A 168 -16.03 -4.44 -4.30
CA PHE A 168 -16.70 -5.43 -3.42
C PHE A 168 -16.89 -4.95 -1.99
N ASN A 169 -15.97 -4.14 -1.49
CA ASN A 169 -15.97 -3.63 -0.13
C ASN A 169 -15.59 -2.15 -0.09
N PRO A 170 -16.52 -1.23 -0.37
CA PRO A 170 -16.25 0.21 -0.38
C PRO A 170 -15.69 0.77 0.93
N SER A 171 -15.87 0.05 2.07
CA SER A 171 -15.31 0.50 3.35
C SER A 171 -13.78 0.54 3.36
N MET A 172 -13.13 -0.27 2.52
CA MET A 172 -11.67 -0.30 2.42
C MET A 172 -11.07 1.03 1.94
N LEU A 173 -11.85 1.83 1.20
CA LEU A 173 -11.43 3.17 0.77
C LEU A 173 -11.15 4.09 1.98
N PHE A 174 -11.92 3.92 3.07
CA PHE A 174 -11.81 4.77 4.26
C PHE A 174 -10.57 4.46 5.10
N GLU A 175 -9.87 3.35 4.86
CA GLU A 175 -8.56 3.06 5.48
C GLU A 175 -7.48 4.05 5.00
N LEU A 176 -7.64 4.64 3.81
CA LEU A 176 -6.76 5.66 3.25
C LEU A 176 -7.06 7.07 3.80
N LEU A 177 -8.24 7.29 4.37
CA LEU A 177 -8.67 8.61 4.84
C LEU A 177 -8.34 8.84 6.33
N PRO A 178 -8.06 10.10 6.72
CA PRO A 178 -8.00 10.44 8.13
C PRO A 178 -9.35 10.23 8.80
N ARG A 179 -9.35 10.11 10.14
CA ARG A 179 -10.60 9.93 10.91
C ARG A 179 -11.66 11.00 10.63
N LYS A 180 -11.21 12.22 10.31
CA LYS A 180 -12.05 13.34 9.86
C LYS A 180 -11.53 13.78 8.50
N PHE A 181 -12.39 13.83 7.51
CA PHE A 181 -12.04 14.20 6.14
C PHE A 181 -13.08 15.14 5.56
N THR A 182 -12.71 15.87 4.52
CA THR A 182 -13.63 16.75 3.76
C THR A 182 -14.24 15.97 2.59
N ALA A 183 -15.37 16.48 2.07
CA ALA A 183 -15.96 15.95 0.84
C ALA A 183 -14.98 16.02 -0.35
N ALA A 184 -14.13 17.05 -0.40
CA ALA A 184 -13.11 17.19 -1.43
C ALA A 184 -12.07 16.07 -1.36
N GLN A 185 -11.54 15.76 -0.17
CA GLN A 185 -10.59 14.67 0.02
C GLN A 185 -11.18 13.31 -0.39
N LEU A 186 -12.43 13.04 0.00
CA LEU A 186 -13.10 11.80 -0.42
C LEU A 186 -13.29 11.75 -1.94
N ARG A 187 -13.68 12.88 -2.59
CA ARG A 187 -13.82 12.96 -4.05
C ARG A 187 -12.48 12.71 -4.76
N ILE A 188 -11.43 13.40 -4.34
CA ILE A 188 -10.07 13.22 -4.89
C ILE A 188 -9.64 11.76 -4.78
N LEU A 189 -9.86 11.14 -3.63
CA LEU A 189 -9.50 9.74 -3.45
C LEU A 189 -10.29 8.82 -4.41
N PHE A 190 -11.58 9.08 -4.63
CA PHE A 190 -12.36 8.34 -5.65
C PHE A 190 -11.78 8.54 -7.05
N GLU A 191 -11.44 9.78 -7.43
CA GLU A 191 -10.85 10.08 -8.73
C GLU A 191 -9.53 9.34 -8.95
N LEU A 192 -8.67 9.31 -7.92
CA LEU A 192 -7.37 8.64 -7.96
C LEU A 192 -7.50 7.10 -8.04
N ILE A 193 -8.40 6.52 -7.27
CA ILE A 193 -8.60 5.06 -7.27
C ILE A 193 -9.19 4.57 -8.59
N TYR A 194 -10.21 5.27 -9.11
CA TYR A 194 -10.90 4.86 -10.33
C TYR A 194 -10.29 5.43 -11.62
N ASP A 195 -9.30 6.31 -11.49
CA ASP A 195 -8.66 7.01 -12.62
C ASP A 195 -9.67 7.69 -13.54
N LYS A 196 -10.63 8.37 -12.93
CA LYS A 196 -11.73 9.05 -13.63
C LYS A 196 -12.14 10.32 -12.89
N PRO A 197 -12.32 11.44 -13.61
CA PRO A 197 -12.82 12.66 -12.99
C PRO A 197 -14.26 12.46 -12.48
N VAL A 198 -14.58 13.10 -11.36
CA VAL A 198 -15.90 13.03 -10.72
C VAL A 198 -16.50 14.42 -10.65
N ASP A 199 -17.68 14.58 -11.22
CA ASP A 199 -18.42 15.85 -11.14
C ASP A 199 -18.74 16.22 -9.67
N VAL A 200 -18.37 17.41 -9.28
CA VAL A 200 -18.46 17.89 -7.88
C VAL A 200 -19.91 17.88 -7.37
N ARG A 201 -20.88 18.31 -8.19
CA ARG A 201 -22.30 18.40 -7.77
C ARG A 201 -22.89 17.01 -7.58
N ASN A 202 -22.62 16.12 -8.52
CA ASN A 202 -23.09 14.74 -8.46
C ASN A 202 -22.43 14.00 -7.29
N PHE A 203 -21.16 14.29 -7.00
CA PHE A 203 -20.48 13.70 -5.85
C PHE A 203 -21.07 14.14 -4.51
N HIS A 204 -21.43 15.41 -4.36
CA HIS A 204 -22.14 15.88 -3.16
C HIS A 204 -23.49 15.22 -2.97
N LYS A 205 -24.26 15.01 -4.05
CA LYS A 205 -25.50 14.22 -4.00
C LYS A 205 -25.23 12.79 -3.56
N LYS A 206 -24.18 12.17 -4.11
CA LYS A 206 -23.77 10.80 -3.75
C LYS A 206 -23.37 10.68 -2.28
N ILE A 207 -22.59 11.63 -1.74
CA ILE A 207 -22.24 11.65 -0.30
C ILE A 207 -23.49 11.72 0.56
N ALA A 208 -24.48 12.54 0.19
CA ALA A 208 -25.72 12.69 0.95
C ALA A 208 -26.53 11.39 1.05
N THR A 209 -26.34 10.44 0.12
CA THR A 209 -26.96 9.11 0.16
C THR A 209 -26.14 8.06 0.91
N MET A 210 -24.89 8.38 1.28
CA MET A 210 -24.03 7.48 2.04
C MET A 210 -24.25 7.66 3.54
N GLU A 211 -25.22 6.95 4.12
CA GLU A 211 -25.56 7.06 5.55
C GLU A 211 -24.36 6.88 6.49
N TYR A 212 -23.38 6.08 6.08
CA TYR A 212 -22.16 5.80 6.81
C TYR A 212 -21.08 6.90 6.70
N VAL A 213 -21.30 7.94 5.87
CA VAL A 213 -20.47 9.15 5.78
C VAL A 213 -21.16 10.25 6.57
N VAL A 214 -20.88 10.29 7.86
CA VAL A 214 -21.59 11.14 8.82
C VAL A 214 -20.99 12.54 8.85
N PRO A 215 -21.77 13.61 8.59
CA PRO A 215 -21.28 14.99 8.71
C PRO A 215 -21.00 15.35 10.17
N LEU A 216 -19.96 16.13 10.39
CA LEU A 216 -19.62 16.70 11.69
C LEU A 216 -20.01 18.18 11.76
N GLU A 217 -20.25 18.72 12.95
CA GLU A 217 -20.45 20.17 13.16
C GLU A 217 -19.14 20.97 12.94
N GLU A 218 -18.02 20.27 13.00
CA GLU A 218 -16.69 20.85 12.82
C GLU A 218 -16.40 21.19 11.36
N LYS A 219 -15.77 22.35 11.14
CA LYS A 219 -15.30 22.84 9.85
C LYS A 219 -13.81 23.09 9.87
N GLN A 220 -13.20 23.16 8.68
CA GLN A 220 -11.81 23.56 8.53
C GLN A 220 -11.58 24.94 9.18
N LYS A 221 -10.40 25.12 9.79
CA LYS A 221 -9.95 26.40 10.35
C LYS A 221 -8.70 26.86 9.61
N GLY A 222 -8.48 28.19 9.57
CA GLY A 222 -7.26 28.77 8.99
C GLY A 222 -7.13 28.66 7.47
N VAL A 223 -8.26 28.49 6.74
CA VAL A 223 -8.28 28.41 5.27
C VAL A 223 -8.74 29.73 4.67
N ALA A 224 -8.13 30.16 3.55
CA ALA A 224 -8.45 31.40 2.85
C ALA A 224 -9.79 31.37 2.08
N HIS A 225 -10.37 30.19 1.87
CA HIS A 225 -11.64 29.97 1.17
C HIS A 225 -12.73 29.55 2.15
N ARG A 226 -13.96 29.36 1.67
CA ARG A 226 -15.07 28.91 2.50
C ARG A 226 -14.73 27.59 3.20
N ALA A 227 -14.73 27.61 4.53
CA ALA A 227 -14.38 26.48 5.36
C ALA A 227 -15.26 25.24 5.07
N ALA A 228 -14.65 24.15 4.64
CA ALA A 228 -15.35 22.92 4.34
C ALA A 228 -15.76 22.19 5.65
N ARG A 229 -16.93 21.55 5.62
CA ARG A 229 -17.40 20.68 6.70
C ARG A 229 -16.59 19.39 6.71
N TYR A 230 -16.29 18.88 7.90
CA TYR A 230 -15.72 17.56 8.07
C TYR A 230 -16.79 16.46 8.12
N TYR A 231 -16.38 15.27 7.71
CA TYR A 231 -17.14 14.02 7.77
C TYR A 231 -16.30 12.95 8.48
N LYS A 232 -16.97 11.93 9.00
CA LYS A 232 -16.34 10.70 9.50
C LYS A 232 -16.99 9.48 8.84
N PHE A 233 -16.22 8.41 8.69
CA PHE A 233 -16.76 7.10 8.36
C PHE A 233 -17.27 6.41 9.62
N ASP A 234 -18.53 5.94 9.58
CA ASP A 234 -19.12 5.17 10.66
C ASP A 234 -19.26 3.69 10.28
N LYS A 235 -18.32 2.88 10.78
CA LYS A 235 -18.25 1.44 10.47
C LYS A 235 -19.49 0.68 10.98
N LYS A 236 -20.13 1.12 12.06
CA LYS A 236 -21.33 0.46 12.60
C LYS A 236 -22.50 0.65 11.64
N ILE A 237 -22.72 1.88 11.18
CA ILE A 237 -23.74 2.20 10.18
C ILE A 237 -23.45 1.45 8.88
N TYR A 238 -22.19 1.48 8.40
CA TYR A 238 -21.81 0.76 7.19
C TYR A 238 -22.15 -0.74 7.26
N ASN A 239 -21.76 -1.42 8.34
CA ASN A 239 -22.04 -2.84 8.52
C ASN A 239 -23.55 -3.13 8.58
N LYS A 240 -24.33 -2.23 9.16
CA LYS A 240 -25.80 -2.36 9.23
C LYS A 240 -26.43 -2.26 7.85
N VAL A 241 -26.02 -1.27 7.04
CA VAL A 241 -26.51 -1.07 5.67
C VAL A 241 -26.09 -2.23 4.76
N ARG A 242 -24.82 -2.68 4.86
CA ARG A 242 -24.30 -3.79 4.05
C ARG A 242 -24.99 -5.12 4.32
N ASN A 243 -25.37 -5.37 5.57
CA ASN A 243 -26.02 -6.62 5.99
C ASN A 243 -27.54 -6.60 5.84
N MET A 244 -28.14 -5.50 5.35
CA MET A 244 -29.54 -5.52 4.96
C MET A 244 -29.72 -6.49 3.79
N PRO A 245 -30.66 -7.46 3.89
CA PRO A 245 -30.96 -8.33 2.76
C PRO A 245 -31.37 -7.45 1.57
N MET A 246 -30.76 -7.72 0.41
CA MET A 246 -31.20 -7.07 -0.83
C MET A 246 -32.70 -7.37 -0.98
N PRO A 247 -33.59 -6.37 -1.10
CA PRO A 247 -34.98 -6.64 -1.39
C PRO A 247 -34.99 -7.44 -2.70
N LEU A 248 -35.40 -8.71 -2.60
CA LEU A 248 -35.72 -9.51 -3.79
C LEU A 248 -36.72 -8.67 -4.57
N LYS A 249 -36.36 -8.22 -5.76
CA LYS A 249 -37.36 -7.63 -6.67
C LYS A 249 -38.43 -8.71 -6.83
N ASP A 250 -39.64 -8.41 -6.34
CA ASP A 250 -40.77 -9.28 -6.53
C ASP A 250 -40.82 -9.64 -8.00
N GLY A 251 -40.61 -10.95 -8.27
CA GLY A 251 -40.64 -11.46 -9.62
C GLY A 251 -41.95 -11.07 -10.26
N ASN A 252 -41.92 -10.35 -11.35
CA ASN A 252 -43.04 -10.17 -12.23
C ASN A 252 -43.67 -11.55 -12.46
N LYS A 253 -44.89 -11.72 -12.01
CA LYS A 253 -45.76 -12.84 -12.41
C LYS A 253 -45.82 -12.83 -13.93
N ILE A 254 -45.35 -13.90 -14.55
CA ILE A 254 -45.65 -14.27 -15.92
C ILE A 254 -47.10 -14.72 -15.98
#